data_0516a6f6576094d156eccf1135815fd2
#
_entry.id   0516a6f6576094d156eccf1135815fd2
#
_cell.length_a   1.000
_cell.length_b   1.000
_cell.length_c   1.000
_cell.angle_alpha   90.00
_cell.angle_beta   90.00
_cell.angle_gamma   90.00
#
_symmetry.space_group_name_H-M   'P 1'
#
loop_
_entity.id
_entity.type
_entity.pdbx_description
1 polymer ?
#
loop_
_entity_poly.entity_id
_entity_poly.type
_entity_poly.pdbx_seq_one_letter_code
_entity_poly.pdbx_strand_id
1 'polypeptide(L)'
;MDFGKSIKTCFSKYAIFSGRASRSEFWWFALFGFIGGIVTAVIDVMILGYSFEAYGPTNIIFSVITFLPYIAVGARRLHDINRSGWWQLIVLTVIGIILLIIWWATVGENKKNVHGSPLKLKK
;
A
#
# COMPACT_ATOMS: atom_id res chain seq x y z
N MET A 1 8.64 3.72 10.93
CA MET A 1 9.49 3.85 9.73
C MET A 1 9.35 5.24 9.15
N ASP A 2 10.40 5.72 8.50
CA ASP A 2 10.31 6.95 7.73
C ASP A 2 9.90 6.65 6.29
N PHE A 3 9.78 7.71 5.48
CA PHE A 3 9.32 7.60 4.09
C PHE A 3 10.23 6.70 3.25
N GLY A 4 11.52 6.99 3.24
CA GLY A 4 12.47 6.22 2.42
C GLY A 4 12.57 4.76 2.82
N LYS A 5 12.60 4.50 4.11
CA LYS A 5 12.70 3.14 4.64
C LYS A 5 11.44 2.34 4.34
N SER A 6 10.26 2.97 4.43
CA SER A 6 8.99 2.31 4.13
C SER A 6 8.92 1.90 2.66
N ILE A 7 9.32 2.79 1.75
CA ILE A 7 9.32 2.48 0.31
C ILE A 7 10.29 1.34 0.02
N LYS A 8 11.49 1.42 0.57
CA LYS A 8 12.50 0.37 0.38
C LYS A 8 12.02 -0.98 0.88
N THR A 9 11.38 -1.00 2.04
CA THR A 9 10.84 -2.24 2.62
C THR A 9 9.73 -2.80 1.76
N CYS A 10 8.81 -1.97 1.27
CA CYS A 10 7.72 -2.42 0.43
C CYS A 10 8.23 -3.03 -0.88
N PHE A 11 9.25 -2.45 -1.49
CA PHE A 11 9.82 -3.01 -2.71
C PHE A 11 10.66 -4.25 -2.45
N SER A 12 11.36 -4.33 -1.31
CA SER A 12 12.11 -5.55 -0.96
C SER A 12 11.18 -6.71 -0.66
N LYS A 13 9.98 -6.43 -0.18
CA LYS A 13 8.94 -7.43 0.07
C LYS A 13 7.85 -7.39 -1.00
N TYR A 14 8.26 -7.21 -2.24
CA TYR A 14 7.40 -6.91 -3.37
C TYR A 14 6.17 -7.81 -3.49
N ALA A 15 6.33 -9.10 -3.30
CA ALA A 15 5.24 -10.07 -3.40
C ALA A 15 5.12 -10.92 -2.15
N ILE A 16 5.54 -10.40 -0.99
CA ILE A 16 5.45 -11.13 0.27
C ILE A 16 4.18 -10.74 0.99
N PHE A 17 3.24 -11.68 1.03
CA PHE A 17 1.93 -11.48 1.63
C PHE A 17 1.85 -11.99 3.07
N SER A 18 2.86 -12.72 3.53
CA SER A 18 2.92 -13.23 4.90
C SER A 18 3.59 -12.22 5.83
N GLY A 19 3.34 -12.34 7.12
CA GLY A 19 3.90 -11.44 8.12
C GLY A 19 3.03 -10.23 8.37
N ARG A 20 3.61 -9.23 9.01
CA ARG A 20 2.89 -8.04 9.48
C ARG A 20 3.59 -6.78 9.00
N ALA A 21 2.83 -5.69 8.84
CA ALA A 21 3.37 -4.38 8.48
C ALA A 21 2.83 -3.32 9.43
N SER A 22 3.66 -2.33 9.75
CA SER A 22 3.27 -1.20 10.59
C SER A 22 2.41 -0.20 9.82
N ARG A 23 1.70 0.68 10.57
CA ARG A 23 0.95 1.77 9.95
C ARG A 23 1.86 2.67 9.13
N SER A 24 3.03 2.99 9.64
CA SER A 24 3.96 3.86 8.92
C SER A 24 4.44 3.25 7.60
N GLU A 25 4.70 1.95 7.57
CA GLU A 25 5.09 1.28 6.33
C GLU A 25 4.01 1.42 5.26
N PHE A 26 2.76 1.15 5.63
CA PHE A 26 1.64 1.21 4.70
C PHE A 26 1.36 2.63 4.23
N TRP A 27 1.22 3.57 5.17
CA TRP A 27 0.78 4.93 4.82
C TRP A 27 1.85 5.73 4.10
N TRP A 28 3.13 5.54 4.41
CA TRP A 28 4.20 6.16 3.63
C TRP A 28 4.23 5.62 2.21
N PHE A 29 3.99 4.32 2.03
CA PHE A 29 3.91 3.75 0.69
C PHE A 29 2.68 4.25 -0.05
N ALA A 30 1.55 4.42 0.64
CA ALA A 30 0.35 5.01 0.05
C ALA A 30 0.61 6.44 -0.43
N LEU A 31 1.33 7.23 0.36
CA LEU A 31 1.72 8.57 -0.04
C LEU A 31 2.65 8.54 -1.25
N PHE A 32 3.61 7.62 -1.27
CA PHE A 32 4.49 7.43 -2.41
C PHE A 32 3.69 7.13 -3.69
N GLY A 33 2.72 6.23 -3.59
CA GLY A 33 1.86 5.90 -4.73
C GLY A 33 1.05 7.09 -5.22
N PHE A 34 0.51 7.89 -4.30
CA PHE A 34 -0.25 9.08 -4.62
C PHE A 34 0.62 10.11 -5.34
N ILE A 35 1.77 10.45 -4.78
CA ILE A 35 2.70 11.42 -5.35
C ILE A 35 3.23 10.92 -6.69
N GLY A 36 3.64 9.65 -6.75
CA GLY A 36 4.15 9.06 -7.99
C GLY A 36 3.09 9.02 -9.09
N GLY A 37 1.84 8.78 -8.73
CA GLY A 37 0.73 8.84 -9.68
C GLY A 37 0.57 10.23 -10.28
N ILE A 38 0.66 11.27 -9.46
CA ILE A 38 0.58 12.65 -9.94
C ILE A 38 1.79 12.99 -10.82
N VAL A 39 2.99 12.65 -10.39
CA VAL A 39 4.22 12.96 -11.14
C VAL A 39 4.20 12.28 -12.51
N THR A 40 3.83 11.01 -12.57
CA THR A 40 3.78 10.28 -13.84
C THR A 40 2.69 10.82 -14.76
N ALA A 41 1.55 11.22 -14.20
CA ALA A 41 0.48 11.86 -15.00
C ALA A 41 0.95 13.18 -15.58
N VAL A 42 1.65 13.99 -14.81
CA VAL A 42 2.21 15.27 -15.29
C VAL A 42 3.23 15.01 -16.40
N ILE A 43 4.09 14.03 -16.26
CA ILE A 43 5.06 13.66 -17.29
C ILE A 43 4.35 13.30 -18.60
N ASP A 44 3.31 12.47 -18.50
CA ASP A 44 2.57 12.02 -19.68
C ASP A 44 1.90 13.21 -20.41
N VAL A 45 1.31 14.13 -19.66
CA VAL A 45 0.59 15.26 -20.25
C VAL A 45 1.56 16.30 -20.78
N MET A 46 2.54 16.73 -19.99
CA MET A 46 3.37 17.89 -20.33
C MET A 46 4.59 17.53 -21.18
N ILE A 47 5.10 16.33 -21.08
CA ILE A 47 6.31 15.93 -21.81
C ILE A 47 5.96 15.05 -23.01
N LEU A 48 5.05 14.08 -22.82
CA LEU A 48 4.68 13.14 -23.87
C LEU A 48 3.45 13.54 -24.66
N GLY A 49 2.75 14.64 -24.26
CA GLY A 49 1.65 15.20 -25.02
C GLY A 49 0.32 14.46 -24.92
N TYR A 50 0.15 13.57 -23.94
CA TYR A 50 -1.13 12.89 -23.75
C TYR A 50 -2.18 13.84 -23.19
N SER A 51 -3.46 13.55 -23.46
CA SER A 51 -4.53 14.36 -22.88
C SER A 51 -4.65 14.04 -21.39
N PHE A 52 -5.19 14.98 -20.63
CA PHE A 52 -5.35 14.84 -19.18
C PHE A 52 -6.22 13.64 -18.79
N GLU A 53 -7.15 13.26 -19.68
CA GLU A 53 -8.08 12.17 -19.43
C GLU A 53 -7.54 10.82 -19.87
N ALA A 54 -6.45 10.79 -20.64
CA ALA A 54 -5.87 9.56 -21.14
C ALA A 54 -4.82 9.03 -20.15
N TYR A 55 -4.79 7.70 -20.02
CA TYR A 55 -3.73 7.06 -19.24
C TYR A 55 -2.50 6.93 -20.13
N GLY A 56 -1.47 7.69 -19.81
CA GLY A 56 -0.21 7.64 -20.56
C GLY A 56 0.68 6.48 -20.11
N PRO A 57 1.74 6.20 -20.89
CA PRO A 57 2.60 5.04 -20.63
C PRO A 57 3.34 5.14 -19.30
N THR A 58 3.81 6.32 -18.89
CA THR A 58 4.56 6.46 -17.64
C THR A 58 3.68 6.15 -16.43
N ASN A 59 2.44 6.66 -16.44
CA ASN A 59 1.50 6.41 -15.36
C ASN A 59 1.12 4.94 -15.29
N ILE A 60 0.87 4.31 -16.43
CA ILE A 60 0.51 2.89 -16.50
C ILE A 60 1.65 2.02 -15.97
N ILE A 61 2.88 2.29 -16.40
CA ILE A 61 4.04 1.53 -15.94
C ILE A 61 4.22 1.67 -14.43
N PHE A 62 4.12 2.88 -13.90
CA PHE A 62 4.22 3.11 -12.47
C PHE A 62 3.13 2.36 -11.71
N SER A 63 1.89 2.41 -12.19
CA SER A 63 0.76 1.72 -11.56
C SER A 63 0.95 0.22 -11.52
N VAL A 64 1.44 -0.36 -12.61
CA VAL A 64 1.72 -1.81 -12.68
C VAL A 64 2.82 -2.19 -11.69
N ILE A 65 3.90 -1.42 -11.65
CA ILE A 65 5.04 -1.70 -10.76
C ILE A 65 4.63 -1.63 -9.29
N THR A 66 3.79 -0.67 -8.92
CA THR A 66 3.39 -0.47 -7.52
C THR A 66 2.19 -1.30 -7.09
N PHE A 67 1.47 -1.90 -8.03
CA PHE A 67 0.25 -2.63 -7.73
C PHE A 67 0.48 -3.79 -6.75
N LEU A 68 1.42 -4.66 -7.06
CA LEU A 68 1.67 -5.86 -6.25
C LEU A 68 2.22 -5.53 -4.87
N PRO A 69 3.25 -4.66 -4.72
CA PRO A 69 3.69 -4.29 -3.38
C PRO A 69 2.62 -3.57 -2.57
N TYR A 70 1.71 -2.85 -3.23
CA TYR A 70 0.61 -2.17 -2.54
C TYR A 70 -0.34 -3.20 -1.91
N ILE A 71 -0.73 -4.21 -2.66
CA ILE A 71 -1.58 -5.30 -2.15
C ILE A 71 -0.84 -6.08 -1.07
N ALA A 72 0.44 -6.33 -1.26
CA ALA A 72 1.24 -7.07 -0.30
C ALA A 72 1.33 -6.35 1.06
N VAL A 73 1.64 -5.06 1.05
CA VAL A 73 1.71 -4.29 2.30
C VAL A 73 0.33 -4.13 2.93
N GLY A 74 -0.72 -4.00 2.13
CA GLY A 74 -2.09 -3.96 2.63
C GLY A 74 -2.47 -5.25 3.34
N ALA A 75 -2.12 -6.40 2.77
CA ALA A 75 -2.34 -7.70 3.40
C ALA A 75 -1.58 -7.80 4.72
N ARG A 76 -0.30 -7.42 4.74
CA ARG A 76 0.50 -7.44 5.96
C ARG A 76 -0.03 -6.48 7.03
N ARG A 77 -0.64 -5.37 6.64
CA ARG A 77 -1.31 -4.46 7.58
C ARG A 77 -2.52 -5.12 8.23
N LEU A 78 -3.34 -5.83 7.45
CA LEU A 78 -4.49 -6.54 7.98
C LEU A 78 -4.02 -7.66 8.93
N HIS A 79 -2.91 -8.31 8.61
CA HIS A 79 -2.32 -9.32 9.50
C HIS A 79 -1.92 -8.74 10.84
N ASP A 80 -1.49 -7.48 10.86
CA ASP A 80 -1.07 -6.82 12.11
C ASP A 80 -2.23 -6.62 13.08
N ILE A 81 -3.46 -6.58 12.58
CA ILE A 81 -4.67 -6.55 13.41
C ILE A 81 -5.41 -7.89 13.43
N ASN A 82 -4.69 -8.96 13.08
CA ASN A 82 -5.18 -10.34 13.07
C ASN A 82 -6.36 -10.58 12.11
N ARG A 83 -6.29 -9.99 10.92
CA ARG A 83 -7.27 -10.22 9.86
C ARG A 83 -6.58 -10.81 8.64
N SER A 84 -7.32 -11.59 7.88
CA SER A 84 -6.81 -12.16 6.62
C SER A 84 -6.63 -11.06 5.57
N GLY A 85 -5.57 -11.18 4.76
CA GLY A 85 -5.35 -10.26 3.64
C GLY A 85 -6.45 -10.33 2.57
N TRP A 86 -7.21 -11.41 2.52
CA TRP A 86 -8.32 -11.55 1.60
C TRP A 86 -9.44 -10.55 1.86
N TRP A 87 -9.52 -9.96 3.04
CA TRP A 87 -10.46 -8.88 3.31
C TRP A 87 -10.30 -7.69 2.38
N GLN A 88 -9.16 -7.56 1.70
CA GLN A 88 -8.97 -6.49 0.72
C GLN A 88 -9.95 -6.58 -0.46
N LEU A 89 -10.53 -7.74 -0.71
CA LEU A 89 -11.54 -7.88 -1.77
C LEU A 89 -12.78 -7.03 -1.51
N ILE A 90 -13.05 -6.63 -0.27
CA ILE A 90 -14.17 -5.75 0.02
C ILE A 90 -13.99 -4.33 -0.52
N VAL A 91 -12.83 -4.00 -1.06
CA VAL A 91 -12.61 -2.73 -1.77
C VAL A 91 -13.57 -2.58 -2.96
N LEU A 92 -14.13 -3.68 -3.43
CA LEU A 92 -15.11 -3.66 -4.52
C LEU A 92 -16.45 -3.05 -4.09
N THR A 93 -16.66 -2.79 -2.80
CA THR A 93 -17.85 -2.13 -2.26
C THR A 93 -17.45 -0.80 -1.61
N VAL A 94 -18.38 0.17 -1.62
CA VAL A 94 -18.13 1.48 -1.00
C VAL A 94 -17.93 1.34 0.50
N ILE A 95 -18.78 0.56 1.16
CA ILE A 95 -18.66 0.32 2.60
C ILE A 95 -17.34 -0.39 2.91
N GLY A 96 -16.93 -1.32 2.07
CA GLY A 96 -15.67 -2.05 2.22
C GLY A 96 -14.46 -1.14 2.16
N ILE A 97 -14.46 -0.14 1.28
CA ILE A 97 -13.36 0.83 1.22
C ILE A 97 -13.21 1.57 2.55
N ILE A 98 -14.32 2.00 3.14
CA ILE A 98 -14.30 2.70 4.43
C ILE A 98 -13.75 1.79 5.53
N LEU A 99 -14.20 0.54 5.59
CA LEU A 99 -13.70 -0.43 6.56
C LEU A 99 -12.20 -0.68 6.41
N LEU A 100 -11.73 -0.83 5.17
CA LEU A 100 -10.30 -1.06 4.92
C LEU A 100 -9.45 0.12 5.38
N ILE A 101 -9.89 1.34 5.12
CA ILE A 101 -9.17 2.53 5.59
C ILE A 101 -9.06 2.53 7.10
N ILE A 102 -10.15 2.22 7.80
CA ILE A 102 -10.16 2.14 9.26
C ILE A 102 -9.20 1.05 9.74
N TRP A 103 -9.26 -0.12 9.15
CA TRP A 103 -8.40 -1.25 9.55
C TRP A 103 -6.92 -0.96 9.30
N TRP A 104 -6.58 -0.37 8.15
CA TRP A 104 -5.19 -0.02 7.84
C TRP A 104 -4.65 1.07 8.78
N ALA A 105 -5.52 1.91 9.32
CA ALA A 105 -5.14 2.96 10.27
C ALA A 105 -5.19 2.48 11.74
N THR A 106 -5.67 1.27 12.00
CA THR A 106 -5.78 0.75 13.36
C THR A 106 -4.42 0.28 13.87
N VAL A 107 -4.12 0.55 15.13
CA VAL A 107 -2.88 0.06 15.77
C VAL A 107 -2.91 -1.47 15.80
N GLY A 108 -1.81 -2.09 15.40
CA GLY A 108 -1.69 -3.53 15.40
C GLY A 108 -1.68 -4.15 16.78
N GLU A 109 -1.89 -5.45 16.82
CA GLU A 109 -1.87 -6.19 18.09
C GLU A 109 -0.47 -6.23 18.68
N ASN A 110 -0.37 -6.09 20.00
CA ASN A 110 0.91 -6.21 20.74
C ASN A 110 1.22 -7.63 21.15
N LYS A 111 0.52 -8.60 20.61
CA LYS A 111 0.72 -10.02 20.92
C LYS A 111 0.94 -10.81 19.65
N LYS A 112 1.54 -11.99 19.80
CA LYS A 112 1.68 -12.92 18.69
C LYS A 112 0.30 -13.39 18.24
N ASN A 113 0.08 -13.42 16.93
CA ASN A 113 -1.13 -13.97 16.32
C ASN A 113 -0.74 -14.95 15.22
N VAL A 114 -1.73 -15.47 14.47
CA VAL A 114 -1.46 -16.48 13.43
C VAL A 114 -0.54 -15.96 12.32
N HIS A 115 -0.34 -14.65 12.22
CA HIS A 115 0.48 -14.00 11.19
C HIS A 115 1.88 -13.65 11.69
N GLY A 116 2.21 -13.95 12.93
CA GLY A 116 3.54 -13.76 13.48
C GLY A 116 3.57 -12.96 14.76
N SER A 117 4.79 -12.62 15.18
CA SER A 117 5.04 -11.86 16.38
C SER A 117 4.73 -10.38 16.18
N PRO A 118 4.41 -9.63 17.26
CA PRO A 118 4.16 -8.21 17.14
C PRO A 118 5.40 -7.47 16.65
N LEU A 119 5.18 -6.40 15.90
CA LEU A 119 6.27 -5.56 15.41
C LEU A 119 6.89 -4.79 16.58
N LYS A 120 8.21 -4.66 16.54
CA LYS A 120 8.95 -3.90 17.56
C LYS A 120 8.80 -2.40 17.42
N LEU A 121 8.49 -1.93 16.21
CA LEU A 121 8.33 -0.51 15.93
C LEU A 121 7.02 0.01 16.50
N LYS A 122 7.06 1.23 17.03
CA LYS A 122 5.86 1.95 17.41
C LYS A 122 5.03 2.23 16.16
N LYS A 123 3.72 2.07 16.28
CA LYS A 123 2.82 2.22 15.14
C LYS A 123 2.17 3.60 15.09
#